data_adea8132826ec357b2877c4c63756515
#
_entry.id   adea8132826ec357b2877c4c63756515
#
_cell.length_a   1.000
_cell.length_b   1.000
_cell.length_c   1.000
_cell.angle_alpha   90.00
_cell.angle_beta   90.00
_cell.angle_gamma   90.00
#
_symmetry.space_group_name_H-M   'P 1'
#
loop_
_entity.id
_entity.type
_entity.pdbx_description
1 polymer ?
#
loop_
_entity_poly.entity_id
_entity_poly.type
_entity_poly.pdbx_seq_one_letter_code
_entity_poly.pdbx_strand_id
1 'polypeptide(L)'
;MIICKKCGYEGPYQTPICPECNERFTLDETDVKDQLSILEDAIKNKQYEEVVECHHILADAGYTPSEKEYARILEKGQLTPRNLDGAMTYFHRAAMKNDPYSAFRYSRLATRESDMAGRFWLIYSAILGCPEAYPIVAEEFSELGYEEDAHYFYWLAAACDDVDSIVAMAKRYYDGIGTEPSAEYAKWYMDKLKIPPIYAIKLAYKLRHASAKEPPAVMPKNYNGLLKRLAIQATECEFDTAALRLHEILAERGDTDSAAAVGEFLVEGKGCSRDFGRGIKFLEYAASRDNLRAYITLGNIYREGKYTEKNPRFAIGYYKKAGELGSQDAYVILGDILYTGELENRDIAGAVEFYDIATAMGSADAQRKSDTIKKEREMLFQRALNEETTNAEEAFRLYSISSAMGHPDATFKLAYCFEKGIGTKKNRHGAYSFYKKSAELGNDRAYFPLGMCYANGFGTRLNFKKAKQTLIKAERCGDVRAQKEIIALMDRKIKKVSKQLYSSAMRLIHQRKFRPAKTHLEIAADLLYPKAIYTLGCLYEFGIVVDCDKEKGFALYEKAYSLFFRDPRAKYKLKVLKMLKSVK
;
A
#
# COMPACT_ATOMS: atom_id res chain seq x y z
N MET A 1 6.36 6.71 56.49
CA MET A 1 7.40 5.65 56.42
C MET A 1 7.16 4.80 55.16
N ILE A 2 8.19 4.36 54.51
CA ILE A 2 8.08 3.51 53.31
C ILE A 2 8.72 2.15 53.58
N ILE A 3 8.14 1.09 53.01
CA ILE A 3 8.65 -0.28 53.15
C ILE A 3 9.27 -0.74 51.83
N CYS A 4 10.50 -1.20 51.88
CA CYS A 4 11.14 -1.80 50.70
C CYS A 4 10.59 -3.22 50.45
N LYS A 5 9.92 -3.43 49.33
CA LYS A 5 9.33 -4.74 48.97
C LYS A 5 10.37 -5.84 48.76
N LYS A 6 11.67 -5.49 48.53
CA LYS A 6 12.72 -6.45 48.30
C LYS A 6 13.41 -6.93 49.60
N CYS A 7 13.72 -6.03 50.52
CA CYS A 7 14.48 -6.39 51.72
C CYS A 7 13.68 -6.15 53.03
N GLY A 8 12.47 -5.60 52.99
CA GLY A 8 11.68 -5.31 54.16
C GLY A 8 12.13 -4.07 54.98
N TYR A 9 13.09 -3.27 54.46
CA TYR A 9 13.50 -2.04 55.12
C TYR A 9 12.33 -1.11 55.38
N GLU A 10 12.15 -0.64 56.61
CA GLU A 10 11.15 0.35 56.99
C GLU A 10 11.86 1.60 57.49
N GLY A 11 11.56 2.74 56.89
CA GLY A 11 12.17 4.01 57.29
C GLY A 11 11.53 5.23 56.65
N PRO A 12 12.00 6.44 57.03
CA PRO A 12 11.57 7.65 56.36
C PRO A 12 12.00 7.67 54.90
N TYR A 13 11.15 8.21 54.05
CA TYR A 13 11.49 8.39 52.64
C TYR A 13 12.47 9.54 52.49
N GLN A 14 13.70 9.24 52.08
CA GLN A 14 14.73 10.25 51.84
C GLN A 14 15.18 10.28 50.38
N THR A 15 15.22 9.13 49.73
CA THR A 15 15.60 8.96 48.34
C THR A 15 14.73 7.89 47.68
N PRO A 16 14.60 7.91 46.35
CA PRO A 16 13.85 6.87 45.63
C PRO A 16 14.53 5.50 45.61
N ILE A 17 15.65 5.35 46.30
CA ILE A 17 16.45 4.13 46.39
C ILE A 17 16.58 3.67 47.84
N CYS A 18 16.30 2.40 48.06
CA CYS A 18 16.43 1.78 49.39
C CYS A 18 17.89 1.82 49.86
N PRO A 19 18.16 2.36 51.06
CA PRO A 19 19.53 2.46 51.58
C PRO A 19 20.16 1.10 51.88
N GLU A 20 19.38 0.04 52.12
CA GLU A 20 19.83 -1.27 52.51
C GLU A 20 20.16 -2.16 51.28
N CYS A 21 19.33 -2.17 50.26
CA CYS A 21 19.47 -3.06 49.13
C CYS A 21 19.72 -2.37 47.78
N ASN A 22 19.80 -1.06 47.77
CA ASN A 22 20.03 -0.22 46.60
C ASN A 22 18.95 -0.39 45.50
N GLU A 23 17.79 -0.94 45.84
CA GLU A 23 16.66 -1.10 44.91
C GLU A 23 15.77 0.15 44.92
N ARG A 24 15.19 0.49 43.78
CA ARG A 24 14.27 1.62 43.67
C ARG A 24 12.94 1.26 44.38
N PHE A 25 12.43 2.14 45.18
CA PHE A 25 11.09 2.00 45.73
C PHE A 25 10.05 2.07 44.60
N THR A 26 9.17 1.07 44.52
CA THR A 26 8.06 1.02 43.58
C THR A 26 6.76 1.01 44.35
N LEU A 27 5.87 1.94 44.02
CA LEU A 27 4.52 1.95 44.56
C LEU A 27 3.58 1.25 43.58
N ASP A 28 2.72 0.37 44.06
CA ASP A 28 1.62 -0.15 43.27
C ASP A 28 0.38 0.77 43.41
N GLU A 29 -0.70 0.42 42.69
CA GLU A 29 -1.94 1.23 42.71
C GLU A 29 -2.57 1.36 44.13
N THR A 30 -2.36 0.37 44.99
CA THR A 30 -2.86 0.38 46.39
C THR A 30 -2.00 1.32 47.23
N ASP A 31 -0.69 1.22 47.12
CA ASP A 31 0.26 2.11 47.81
C ASP A 31 -0.01 3.58 47.42
N VAL A 32 -0.27 3.86 46.13
CA VAL A 32 -0.60 5.21 45.65
C VAL A 32 -1.90 5.72 46.28
N LYS A 33 -2.94 4.88 46.40
CA LYS A 33 -4.21 5.25 47.02
C LYS A 33 -4.05 5.53 48.53
N ASP A 34 -3.27 4.70 49.20
CA ASP A 34 -2.98 4.90 50.63
C ASP A 34 -2.23 6.21 50.87
N GLN A 35 -1.20 6.51 50.05
CA GLN A 35 -0.47 7.77 50.12
C GLN A 35 -1.34 8.98 49.80
N LEU A 36 -2.28 8.88 48.86
CA LEU A 36 -3.26 9.94 48.57
C LEU A 36 -4.20 10.17 49.73
N SER A 37 -4.65 9.13 50.45
CA SER A 37 -5.47 9.26 51.65
C SER A 37 -4.71 9.97 52.77
N ILE A 38 -3.44 9.61 52.98
CA ILE A 38 -2.57 10.29 53.98
C ILE A 38 -2.38 11.76 53.60
N LEU A 39 -2.17 12.06 52.32
CA LEU A 39 -2.04 13.42 51.81
C LEU A 39 -3.29 14.27 52.05
N GLU A 40 -4.48 13.70 51.77
CA GLU A 40 -5.76 14.40 52.05
C GLU A 40 -5.94 14.73 53.51
N ASP A 41 -5.64 13.79 54.40
CA ASP A 41 -5.70 13.99 55.85
C ASP A 41 -4.66 15.01 56.33
N ALA A 42 -3.43 14.96 55.84
CA ALA A 42 -2.37 15.92 56.13
C ALA A 42 -2.74 17.35 55.71
N ILE A 43 -3.34 17.51 54.50
CA ILE A 43 -3.85 18.80 54.02
C ILE A 43 -4.95 19.33 54.94
N LYS A 44 -5.91 18.47 55.30
CA LYS A 44 -7.04 18.83 56.18
C LYS A 44 -6.57 19.26 57.56
N ASN A 45 -5.57 18.58 58.10
CA ASN A 45 -5.00 18.85 59.44
C ASN A 45 -3.89 19.92 59.43
N LYS A 46 -3.54 20.50 58.24
CA LYS A 46 -2.48 21.50 58.04
C LYS A 46 -1.09 21.02 58.48
N GLN A 47 -0.80 19.75 58.30
CA GLN A 47 0.48 19.11 58.60
C GLN A 47 1.43 19.29 57.40
N TYR A 48 2.03 20.47 57.26
CA TYR A 48 2.77 20.87 56.06
C TYR A 48 4.00 20.01 55.73
N GLU A 49 4.70 19.51 56.77
CA GLU A 49 5.86 18.62 56.56
C GLU A 49 5.42 17.29 55.95
N GLU A 50 4.35 16.72 56.43
CA GLU A 50 3.75 15.47 55.94
C GLU A 50 3.20 15.63 54.50
N VAL A 51 2.59 16.79 54.20
CA VAL A 51 2.15 17.14 52.83
C VAL A 51 3.32 17.14 51.87
N VAL A 52 4.47 17.70 52.25
CA VAL A 52 5.68 17.73 51.40
C VAL A 52 6.23 16.32 51.19
N GLU A 53 6.30 15.51 52.26
CA GLU A 53 6.78 14.12 52.20
C GLU A 53 5.86 13.28 51.30
N CYS A 54 4.54 13.37 51.45
CA CYS A 54 3.59 12.66 50.60
C CYS A 54 3.73 13.04 49.10
N HIS A 55 3.80 14.35 48.82
CA HIS A 55 4.02 14.79 47.43
C HIS A 55 5.36 14.32 46.88
N HIS A 56 6.42 14.28 47.69
CA HIS A 56 7.71 13.78 47.27
C HIS A 56 7.65 12.28 46.91
N ILE A 57 7.10 11.45 47.77
CA ILE A 57 6.93 10.01 47.57
C ILE A 57 6.11 9.72 46.28
N LEU A 58 4.95 10.38 46.16
CA LEU A 58 4.08 10.23 45.00
C LEU A 58 4.71 10.75 43.69
N ALA A 59 5.47 11.86 43.76
CA ALA A 59 6.20 12.40 42.64
C ALA A 59 7.30 11.44 42.14
N ASP A 60 8.05 10.84 43.05
CA ASP A 60 9.07 9.85 42.71
C ASP A 60 8.45 8.56 42.15
N ALA A 61 7.27 8.19 42.61
CA ALA A 61 6.49 7.10 42.04
C ALA A 61 5.88 7.45 40.66
N GLY A 62 5.98 8.70 40.24
CA GLY A 62 5.53 9.13 38.91
C GLY A 62 4.07 9.57 38.87
N TYR A 63 3.45 9.92 39.99
CA TYR A 63 2.10 10.47 40.03
C TYR A 63 2.10 11.94 39.61
N THR A 64 1.62 12.23 38.41
CA THR A 64 1.76 13.54 37.73
C THR A 64 1.25 14.73 38.57
N PRO A 65 0.07 14.68 39.26
CA PRO A 65 -0.35 15.78 40.08
C PRO A 65 0.64 16.11 41.21
N SER A 66 1.25 15.09 41.82
CA SER A 66 2.26 15.29 42.87
C SER A 66 3.61 15.72 42.32
N GLU A 67 4.02 15.27 41.12
CA GLU A 67 5.19 15.81 40.43
C GLU A 67 5.08 17.33 40.26
N LYS A 68 3.90 17.81 39.81
CA LYS A 68 3.62 19.22 39.63
C LYS A 68 3.65 20.00 40.96
N GLU A 69 2.93 19.52 41.95
CA GLU A 69 2.86 20.24 43.25
C GLU A 69 4.20 20.21 44.00
N TYR A 70 4.92 19.09 43.96
CA TYR A 70 6.25 19.00 44.57
C TYR A 70 7.25 19.93 43.86
N ALA A 71 7.20 20.00 42.54
CA ALA A 71 7.99 20.95 41.77
C ALA A 71 7.70 22.40 42.17
N ARG A 72 6.43 22.76 42.37
CA ARG A 72 6.03 24.08 42.86
C ARG A 72 6.56 24.39 44.27
N ILE A 73 6.52 23.43 45.17
CA ILE A 73 7.09 23.56 46.50
C ILE A 73 8.58 23.83 46.44
N LEU A 74 9.32 23.05 45.65
CA LEU A 74 10.76 23.24 45.45
C LEU A 74 11.10 24.57 44.78
N GLU A 75 10.30 25.02 43.82
CA GLU A 75 10.50 26.28 43.11
C GLU A 75 10.29 27.49 44.06
N LYS A 76 9.23 27.47 44.87
CA LYS A 76 8.88 28.57 45.79
C LYS A 76 9.78 28.64 47.02
N GLY A 77 10.27 27.47 47.49
CA GLY A 77 11.08 27.39 48.70
C GLY A 77 10.32 27.79 49.99
N GLN A 78 8.99 27.56 50.01
CA GLN A 78 8.15 28.00 51.14
C GLN A 78 8.09 26.95 52.27
N LEU A 79 8.15 25.68 51.93
CA LEU A 79 8.05 24.56 52.86
C LEU A 79 9.34 23.72 52.92
N THR A 80 10.20 23.89 51.93
CA THR A 80 11.52 23.25 51.84
C THR A 80 12.52 24.29 51.33
N PRO A 81 13.85 24.09 51.46
CA PRO A 81 14.81 24.93 50.79
C PRO A 81 14.58 25.00 49.29
N ARG A 82 14.68 26.20 48.74
CA ARG A 82 14.47 26.41 47.29
C ARG A 82 15.46 25.59 46.48
N ASN A 83 14.96 24.77 45.57
CA ASN A 83 15.75 23.92 44.67
C ASN A 83 15.19 24.00 43.26
N LEU A 84 15.80 24.84 42.41
CA LEU A 84 15.35 25.05 41.04
C LEU A 84 15.65 23.85 40.12
N ASP A 85 16.76 23.16 40.32
CA ASP A 85 17.14 22.00 39.51
C ASP A 85 16.20 20.82 39.79
N GLY A 86 15.88 20.60 41.07
CA GLY A 86 14.84 19.63 41.48
C GLY A 86 13.48 19.98 40.91
N ALA A 87 13.09 21.25 41.00
CA ALA A 87 11.81 21.74 40.44
C ALA A 87 11.75 21.51 38.92
N MET A 88 12.83 21.85 38.22
CA MET A 88 12.94 21.65 36.76
C MET A 88 12.80 20.18 36.40
N THR A 89 13.43 19.26 37.14
CA THR A 89 13.35 17.82 36.90
C THR A 89 11.91 17.30 37.02
N TYR A 90 11.19 17.66 38.09
CA TYR A 90 9.81 17.21 38.28
C TYR A 90 8.81 17.90 37.33
N PHE A 91 9.00 19.19 37.00
CA PHE A 91 8.22 19.83 35.93
C PHE A 91 8.46 19.17 34.57
N HIS A 92 9.68 18.82 34.23
CA HIS A 92 9.97 18.09 33.00
C HIS A 92 9.28 16.72 32.94
N ARG A 93 9.34 15.95 34.05
CA ARG A 93 8.67 14.64 34.13
C ARG A 93 7.15 14.77 33.96
N ALA A 94 6.53 15.75 34.60
CA ALA A 94 5.10 16.01 34.42
C ALA A 94 4.75 16.56 33.03
N ALA A 95 5.60 17.40 32.45
CA ALA A 95 5.46 17.90 31.08
C ALA A 95 5.52 16.77 30.05
N MET A 96 6.43 15.81 30.24
CA MET A 96 6.49 14.58 29.44
C MET A 96 5.24 13.70 29.52
N LYS A 97 4.35 13.96 30.46
CA LYS A 97 3.03 13.34 30.61
C LYS A 97 1.88 14.27 30.17
N ASN A 98 2.21 15.29 29.38
CA ASN A 98 1.28 16.28 28.82
C ASN A 98 0.58 17.16 29.87
N ASP A 99 1.19 17.44 31.05
CA ASP A 99 0.67 18.45 31.96
C ASP A 99 0.98 19.87 31.43
N PRO A 100 -0.06 20.68 31.11
CA PRO A 100 0.15 21.97 30.43
C PRO A 100 0.94 22.96 31.28
N TYR A 101 0.62 23.03 32.60
CA TYR A 101 1.26 23.96 33.53
C TYR A 101 2.73 23.59 33.76
N SER A 102 3.01 22.31 33.94
CA SER A 102 4.40 21.81 34.09
C SER A 102 5.26 22.09 32.88
N ALA A 103 4.69 21.89 31.66
CA ALA A 103 5.35 22.26 30.41
C ALA A 103 5.69 23.75 30.36
N PHE A 104 4.74 24.61 30.80
CA PHE A 104 4.96 26.04 30.91
C PHE A 104 6.05 26.39 31.91
N ARG A 105 5.99 25.83 33.14
CA ARG A 105 7.00 26.11 34.16
C ARG A 105 8.38 25.61 33.77
N TYR A 106 8.46 24.41 33.18
CA TYR A 106 9.70 23.88 32.65
C TYR A 106 10.29 24.80 31.59
N SER A 107 9.49 25.29 30.64
CA SER A 107 9.96 26.23 29.61
C SER A 107 10.61 27.48 30.19
N ARG A 108 10.04 28.02 31.28
CA ARG A 108 10.54 29.23 31.95
C ARG A 108 11.84 28.99 32.73
N LEU A 109 12.07 27.76 33.21
CA LEU A 109 13.30 27.38 33.90
C LEU A 109 14.40 26.96 32.89
N ALA A 110 14.02 26.25 31.83
CA ALA A 110 14.92 25.74 30.81
C ALA A 110 15.51 26.82 29.89
N THR A 111 14.85 27.99 29.73
CA THR A 111 15.41 29.12 28.94
C THR A 111 16.77 29.63 29.44
N ARG A 112 17.18 29.21 30.63
CA ARG A 112 18.52 29.49 31.15
C ARG A 112 19.61 28.59 30.59
N GLU A 113 19.25 27.39 30.06
CA GLU A 113 20.18 26.37 29.60
C GLU A 113 20.15 26.17 28.06
N SER A 114 18.98 26.25 27.42
CA SER A 114 18.82 26.05 25.97
C SER A 114 17.59 26.79 25.44
N ASP A 115 17.81 27.77 24.59
CA ASP A 115 16.77 28.62 23.99
C ASP A 115 15.78 27.81 23.12
N MET A 116 16.25 26.76 22.42
CA MET A 116 15.40 25.94 21.56
C MET A 116 14.43 25.02 22.34
N ALA A 117 14.92 24.35 23.39
CA ALA A 117 14.07 23.47 24.18
C ALA A 117 13.02 24.27 24.97
N GLY A 118 13.40 25.43 25.52
CA GLY A 118 12.49 26.33 26.21
C GLY A 118 11.34 26.79 25.33
N ARG A 119 11.63 27.19 24.10
CA ARG A 119 10.60 27.61 23.11
C ARG A 119 9.64 26.46 22.74
N PHE A 120 10.17 25.27 22.47
CA PHE A 120 9.33 24.10 22.18
C PHE A 120 8.30 23.88 23.29
N TRP A 121 8.75 23.78 24.55
CA TRP A 121 7.88 23.53 25.69
C TRP A 121 6.91 24.67 25.98
N LEU A 122 7.29 25.92 25.69
CA LEU A 122 6.38 27.07 25.81
C LEU A 122 5.23 26.98 24.80
N ILE A 123 5.53 26.78 23.53
CA ILE A 123 4.51 26.65 22.48
C ILE A 123 3.66 25.40 22.72
N TYR A 124 4.30 24.29 23.09
CA TYR A 124 3.60 23.06 23.40
C TYR A 124 2.64 23.20 24.59
N SER A 125 3.04 23.88 25.65
CA SER A 125 2.16 24.18 26.79
C SER A 125 0.92 24.98 26.40
N ALA A 126 1.09 25.94 25.48
CA ALA A 126 -0.04 26.69 24.92
C ALA A 126 -0.98 25.80 24.10
N ILE A 127 -0.44 24.87 23.30
CA ILE A 127 -1.24 23.88 22.54
C ILE A 127 -2.01 22.94 23.47
N LEU A 128 -1.40 22.56 24.61
CA LEU A 128 -2.05 21.76 25.64
C LEU A 128 -3.11 22.52 26.44
N GLY A 129 -3.23 23.83 26.26
CA GLY A 129 -4.26 24.64 26.89
C GLY A 129 -3.82 25.38 28.17
N CYS A 130 -2.54 25.71 28.35
CA CYS A 130 -2.04 26.49 29.44
C CYS A 130 -2.32 28.00 29.24
N PRO A 131 -3.21 28.64 30.04
CA PRO A 131 -3.57 30.04 29.80
C PRO A 131 -2.39 31.00 29.98
N GLU A 132 -1.48 30.72 30.91
CA GLU A 132 -0.32 31.55 31.21
C GLU A 132 0.70 31.58 30.05
N ALA A 133 0.68 30.57 29.20
CA ALA A 133 1.56 30.49 28.03
C ALA A 133 1.05 31.33 26.85
N TYR A 134 -0.27 31.50 26.69
CA TYR A 134 -0.85 32.15 25.51
C TYR A 134 -0.30 33.54 25.22
N PRO A 135 -0.28 34.50 26.17
CA PRO A 135 0.19 35.86 25.88
C PRO A 135 1.67 35.88 25.49
N ILE A 136 2.49 35.02 26.12
CA ILE A 136 3.94 34.97 25.87
C ILE A 136 4.20 34.40 24.46
N VAL A 137 3.51 33.31 24.09
CA VAL A 137 3.61 32.72 22.74
C VAL A 137 3.11 33.71 21.68
N ALA A 138 2.04 34.46 21.98
CA ALA A 138 1.50 35.47 21.08
C ALA A 138 2.52 36.61 20.82
N GLU A 139 3.21 37.05 21.87
CA GLU A 139 4.25 38.09 21.78
C GLU A 139 5.45 37.59 20.98
N GLU A 140 5.98 36.39 21.28
CA GLU A 140 7.08 35.78 20.51
C GLU A 140 6.76 35.66 19.01
N PHE A 141 5.54 35.16 18.68
CA PHE A 141 5.14 35.04 17.28
C PHE A 141 4.98 36.39 16.58
N SER A 142 4.50 37.41 17.29
CA SER A 142 4.43 38.76 16.75
C SER A 142 5.82 39.35 16.50
N GLU A 143 6.78 39.16 17.42
CA GLU A 143 8.17 39.56 17.24
C GLU A 143 8.87 38.88 16.05
N LEU A 144 8.52 37.60 15.81
CA LEU A 144 9.02 36.82 14.68
C LEU A 144 8.30 37.11 13.35
N GLY A 145 7.25 37.96 13.37
CA GLY A 145 6.46 38.33 12.18
C GLY A 145 5.40 37.31 11.79
N TYR A 146 5.13 36.28 12.61
CA TYR A 146 4.07 35.31 12.39
C TYR A 146 2.71 35.83 12.91
N GLU A 147 2.22 36.91 12.28
CA GLU A 147 1.11 37.71 12.79
C GLU A 147 -0.24 36.93 12.86
N GLU A 148 -0.50 35.98 11.97
CA GLU A 148 -1.71 35.16 12.02
C GLU A 148 -1.69 34.20 13.23
N ASP A 149 -0.54 33.57 13.51
CA ASP A 149 -0.36 32.69 14.66
C ASP A 149 -0.41 33.51 15.96
N ALA A 150 0.25 34.67 16.00
CA ALA A 150 0.19 35.61 17.11
C ALA A 150 -1.25 36.04 17.41
N HIS A 151 -2.03 36.37 16.39
CA HIS A 151 -3.43 36.76 16.52
C HIS A 151 -4.28 35.63 17.18
N TYR A 152 -4.04 34.38 16.80
CA TYR A 152 -4.71 33.24 17.40
C TYR A 152 -4.39 33.09 18.89
N PHE A 153 -3.13 33.16 19.28
CA PHE A 153 -2.76 33.03 20.69
C PHE A 153 -3.20 34.21 21.55
N TYR A 154 -3.21 35.44 21.01
CA TYR A 154 -3.85 36.59 21.68
C TYR A 154 -5.36 36.38 21.85
N TRP A 155 -6.03 35.76 20.86
CA TRP A 155 -7.46 35.42 20.97
C TRP A 155 -7.72 34.43 22.11
N LEU A 156 -6.88 33.39 22.22
CA LEU A 156 -6.97 32.42 23.33
C LEU A 156 -6.73 33.09 24.70
N ALA A 157 -5.72 33.93 24.81
CA ALA A 157 -5.40 34.67 26.03
C ALA A 157 -6.55 35.61 26.43
N ALA A 158 -7.10 36.35 25.46
CA ALA A 158 -8.25 37.24 25.67
C ALA A 158 -9.53 36.47 26.05
N ALA A 159 -9.67 35.22 25.64
CA ALA A 159 -10.74 34.33 26.07
C ALA A 159 -10.58 33.88 27.54
N CYS A 160 -9.35 33.94 28.08
CA CYS A 160 -9.02 33.71 29.48
C CYS A 160 -9.00 35.00 30.32
N ASP A 161 -9.62 36.09 29.83
CA ASP A 161 -9.72 37.41 30.47
C ASP A 161 -8.36 38.11 30.72
N ASP A 162 -7.31 37.76 29.95
CA ASP A 162 -6.03 38.48 30.02
C ASP A 162 -6.20 39.90 29.44
N VAL A 163 -6.00 40.91 30.29
CA VAL A 163 -6.30 42.29 29.98
C VAL A 163 -5.42 42.82 28.85
N ASP A 164 -4.14 42.48 28.84
CA ASP A 164 -3.19 42.97 27.85
C ASP A 164 -3.51 42.33 26.48
N SER A 165 -3.88 41.05 26.46
CA SER A 165 -4.32 40.38 25.26
C SER A 165 -5.65 40.87 24.70
N ILE A 166 -6.60 41.24 25.57
CA ILE A 166 -7.85 41.90 25.15
C ILE A 166 -7.54 43.23 24.43
N VAL A 167 -6.63 44.03 24.99
CA VAL A 167 -6.20 45.29 24.35
C VAL A 167 -5.43 45.03 23.06
N ALA A 168 -4.55 44.01 23.05
CA ALA A 168 -3.83 43.61 21.86
C ALA A 168 -4.79 43.18 20.73
N MET A 169 -5.83 42.38 21.05
CA MET A 169 -6.87 41.99 20.07
C MET A 169 -7.65 43.18 19.54
N ALA A 170 -8.03 44.12 20.40
CA ALA A 170 -8.69 45.34 19.95
C ALA A 170 -7.81 46.15 19.00
N LYS A 171 -6.51 46.28 19.30
CA LYS A 171 -5.54 46.98 18.45
C LYS A 171 -5.34 46.24 17.13
N ARG A 172 -5.19 44.93 17.16
CA ARG A 172 -4.98 44.08 15.96
C ARG A 172 -6.16 44.17 15.00
N TYR A 173 -7.40 44.12 15.49
CA TYR A 173 -8.58 44.37 14.67
C TYR A 173 -8.69 45.83 14.18
N TYR A 174 -8.27 46.79 14.96
CA TYR A 174 -8.28 48.20 14.52
C TYR A 174 -7.27 48.48 13.40
N ASP A 175 -6.06 47.96 13.54
CA ASP A 175 -4.94 48.20 12.62
C ASP A 175 -4.86 47.16 11.47
N GLY A 176 -5.60 46.04 11.53
CA GLY A 176 -5.57 44.95 10.55
C GLY A 176 -4.31 44.07 10.66
N ILE A 177 -3.77 43.85 11.86
CA ILE A 177 -2.55 43.08 12.08
C ILE A 177 -2.90 41.60 12.27
N GLY A 178 -2.49 40.73 11.33
CA GLY A 178 -2.79 39.31 11.34
C GLY A 178 -4.27 38.98 11.09
N THR A 179 -5.10 39.93 10.74
CA THR A 179 -6.54 39.81 10.47
C THR A 179 -7.01 40.99 9.61
N GLU A 180 -8.22 40.88 9.06
CA GLU A 180 -8.86 42.00 8.38
C GLU A 180 -9.26 43.10 9.39
N PRO A 181 -9.06 44.38 9.06
CA PRO A 181 -9.38 45.47 9.96
C PRO A 181 -10.90 45.58 10.20
N SER A 182 -11.29 45.71 11.47
CA SER A 182 -12.69 45.90 11.86
C SER A 182 -12.82 46.70 13.14
N ALA A 183 -13.33 47.92 13.00
CA ALA A 183 -13.63 48.77 14.17
C ALA A 183 -14.73 48.16 15.08
N GLU A 184 -15.68 47.37 14.52
CA GLU A 184 -16.75 46.73 15.27
C GLU A 184 -16.20 45.64 16.19
N TYR A 185 -15.30 44.79 15.71
CA TYR A 185 -14.65 43.74 16.48
C TYR A 185 -13.68 44.35 17.52
N ALA A 186 -12.91 45.37 17.10
CA ALA A 186 -12.05 46.10 18.03
C ALA A 186 -12.85 46.69 19.20
N LYS A 187 -14.00 47.27 18.90
CA LYS A 187 -14.90 47.83 19.92
C LYS A 187 -15.42 46.77 20.86
N TRP A 188 -15.82 45.61 20.35
CA TRP A 188 -16.31 44.49 21.18
C TRP A 188 -15.29 44.02 22.23
N TYR A 189 -13.98 43.94 21.84
CA TYR A 189 -12.92 43.60 22.79
C TYR A 189 -12.75 44.72 23.85
N MET A 190 -12.76 45.99 23.44
CA MET A 190 -12.64 47.11 24.37
C MET A 190 -13.78 47.19 25.34
N ASP A 191 -14.99 46.81 24.93
CA ASP A 191 -16.18 46.82 25.81
C ASP A 191 -16.19 45.66 26.83
N LYS A 192 -15.38 44.64 26.67
CA LYS A 192 -15.11 43.62 27.70
C LYS A 192 -14.43 44.20 28.92
N LEU A 193 -13.65 45.27 28.74
CA LEU A 193 -12.97 45.93 29.84
C LEU A 193 -13.90 46.95 30.52
N LYS A 194 -14.23 46.73 31.76
CA LYS A 194 -15.04 47.70 32.56
C LYS A 194 -14.36 49.04 32.62
N ILE A 195 -13.03 49.06 32.80
CA ILE A 195 -12.18 50.23 32.78
C ILE A 195 -10.97 49.91 31.93
N PRO A 196 -10.78 50.60 30.76
CA PRO A 196 -9.61 50.35 29.93
C PRO A 196 -8.34 50.87 30.65
N PRO A 197 -7.22 50.11 30.59
CA PRO A 197 -5.96 50.53 31.15
C PRO A 197 -5.48 51.85 30.47
N ILE A 198 -4.64 52.62 31.15
CA ILE A 198 -4.22 53.98 30.75
C ILE A 198 -3.67 53.98 29.31
N TYR A 199 -2.88 52.97 28.96
CA TYR A 199 -2.27 52.85 27.60
C TYR A 199 -3.32 52.52 26.51
N ALA A 200 -4.49 52.04 26.87
CA ALA A 200 -5.57 51.70 25.91
C ALA A 200 -6.63 52.84 25.78
N ILE A 201 -6.61 53.87 26.62
CA ILE A 201 -7.61 54.96 26.62
C ILE A 201 -7.71 55.61 25.24
N LYS A 202 -6.57 55.84 24.56
CA LYS A 202 -6.51 56.47 23.24
C LYS A 202 -7.23 55.61 22.17
N LEU A 203 -7.12 54.28 22.26
CA LEU A 203 -7.81 53.37 21.36
C LEU A 203 -9.33 53.32 21.71
N ALA A 204 -9.68 53.25 23.00
CA ALA A 204 -11.07 53.30 23.44
C ALA A 204 -11.77 54.60 22.97
N TYR A 205 -11.09 55.74 23.04
CA TYR A 205 -11.61 57.01 22.50
C TYR A 205 -11.83 56.98 21.00
N LYS A 206 -10.92 56.37 20.20
CA LYS A 206 -11.08 56.23 18.76
C LYS A 206 -12.28 55.36 18.41
N LEU A 207 -12.55 54.33 19.20
CA LEU A 207 -13.65 53.37 18.99
C LEU A 207 -15.00 53.77 19.59
N ARG A 208 -15.10 54.95 20.24
CA ARG A 208 -16.31 55.35 20.98
C ARG A 208 -17.62 55.41 20.16
N HIS A 209 -17.52 55.60 18.84
CA HIS A 209 -18.64 55.68 17.92
C HIS A 209 -18.87 54.39 17.09
N ALA A 210 -18.01 53.39 17.22
CA ALA A 210 -18.19 52.13 16.54
C ALA A 210 -19.28 51.29 17.24
N SER A 211 -20.06 50.52 16.47
CA SER A 211 -20.94 49.50 17.01
C SER A 211 -20.10 48.27 17.43
N ALA A 212 -20.43 47.66 18.57
CA ALA A 212 -19.74 46.43 19.00
C ALA A 212 -20.37 45.23 18.30
N LYS A 213 -19.55 44.35 17.72
CA LYS A 213 -19.96 43.07 17.13
C LYS A 213 -19.00 42.00 17.55
N GLU A 214 -19.54 40.85 18.00
CA GLU A 214 -18.70 39.70 18.36
C GLU A 214 -17.92 39.17 17.14
N PRO A 215 -16.59 39.03 17.25
CA PRO A 215 -15.78 38.47 16.19
C PRO A 215 -16.03 36.95 16.03
N PRO A 216 -15.82 36.41 14.84
CA PRO A 216 -15.84 34.96 14.63
C PRO A 216 -14.69 34.30 15.41
N ALA A 217 -14.84 32.99 15.67
CA ALA A 217 -13.75 32.20 16.24
C ALA A 217 -12.50 32.28 15.37
N VAL A 218 -11.37 32.55 15.99
CA VAL A 218 -10.08 32.67 15.30
C VAL A 218 -9.44 31.29 15.15
N MET A 219 -9.01 30.97 13.95
CA MET A 219 -8.16 29.81 13.67
C MET A 219 -7.12 30.20 12.63
N PRO A 220 -5.82 30.02 12.88
CA PRO A 220 -4.80 30.38 11.90
C PRO A 220 -4.94 29.51 10.64
N LYS A 221 -4.73 30.10 9.48
CA LYS A 221 -4.79 29.36 8.20
C LYS A 221 -3.80 28.20 8.15
N ASN A 222 -2.64 28.38 8.76
CA ASN A 222 -1.56 27.38 8.76
C ASN A 222 -1.32 26.72 10.13
N TYR A 223 -2.35 26.64 10.98
CA TYR A 223 -2.21 26.00 12.31
C TYR A 223 -1.72 24.56 12.23
N ASN A 224 -2.19 23.79 11.23
CA ASN A 224 -1.68 22.44 10.99
C ASN A 224 -0.18 22.45 10.62
N GLY A 225 0.31 23.46 9.92
CA GLY A 225 1.73 23.62 9.62
C GLY A 225 2.58 23.87 10.88
N LEU A 226 2.08 24.66 11.81
CA LEU A 226 2.71 24.85 13.12
C LEU A 226 2.78 23.54 13.89
N LEU A 227 1.65 22.83 14.02
CA LEU A 227 1.58 21.54 14.70
C LEU A 227 2.52 20.50 14.08
N LYS A 228 2.61 20.45 12.74
CA LYS A 228 3.53 19.54 12.04
C LYS A 228 5.00 19.84 12.35
N ARG A 229 5.41 21.11 12.32
CA ARG A 229 6.79 21.48 12.69
C ARG A 229 7.13 21.07 14.11
N LEU A 230 6.22 21.30 15.05
CA LEU A 230 6.42 20.91 16.45
C LEU A 230 6.43 19.39 16.63
N ALA A 231 5.59 18.64 15.90
CA ALA A 231 5.58 17.18 15.96
C ALA A 231 6.91 16.58 15.43
N ILE A 232 7.46 17.15 14.34
CA ILE A 232 8.76 16.77 13.82
C ILE A 232 9.85 17.08 14.84
N GLN A 233 9.87 18.31 15.39
CA GLN A 233 10.84 18.70 16.41
C GLN A 233 10.76 17.82 17.66
N ALA A 234 9.55 17.49 18.13
CA ALA A 234 9.36 16.59 19.25
C ALA A 234 9.92 15.18 18.97
N THR A 235 9.74 14.68 17.75
CA THR A 235 10.27 13.37 17.33
C THR A 235 11.81 13.39 17.27
N GLU A 236 12.40 14.46 16.73
CA GLU A 236 13.86 14.64 16.64
C GLU A 236 14.52 14.79 18.02
N CYS A 237 13.80 15.39 18.98
CA CYS A 237 14.27 15.55 20.36
C CYS A 237 13.91 14.36 21.28
N GLU A 238 13.33 13.29 20.75
CA GLU A 238 12.86 12.10 21.52
C GLU A 238 11.82 12.43 22.61
N PHE A 239 11.03 13.51 22.41
CA PHE A 239 9.90 13.85 23.26
C PHE A 239 8.66 13.03 22.84
N ASP A 240 8.76 11.71 22.92
CA ASP A 240 7.80 10.77 22.33
C ASP A 240 6.34 11.01 22.73
N THR A 241 6.07 11.33 23.98
CA THR A 241 4.70 11.65 24.44
C THR A 241 4.15 12.92 23.82
N ALA A 242 4.99 13.96 23.70
CA ALA A 242 4.61 15.20 23.06
C ALA A 242 4.43 15.00 21.54
N ALA A 243 5.33 14.25 20.91
CA ALA A 243 5.22 13.88 19.49
C ALA A 243 3.92 13.13 19.21
N LEU A 244 3.62 12.09 20.01
CA LEU A 244 2.38 11.33 19.89
C LEU A 244 1.16 12.25 20.02
N ARG A 245 1.11 13.12 21.03
CA ARG A 245 -0.03 14.00 21.26
C ARG A 245 -0.24 15.00 20.12
N LEU A 246 0.84 15.58 19.58
CA LEU A 246 0.78 16.47 18.44
C LEU A 246 0.29 15.75 17.17
N HIS A 247 0.78 14.53 16.92
CA HIS A 247 0.29 13.71 15.82
C HIS A 247 -1.17 13.27 16.00
N GLU A 248 -1.64 12.99 17.24
CA GLU A 248 -3.06 12.72 17.51
C GLU A 248 -3.94 13.92 17.12
N ILE A 249 -3.57 15.12 17.57
CA ILE A 249 -4.30 16.35 17.24
C ILE A 249 -4.36 16.56 15.72
N LEU A 250 -3.26 16.33 15.00
CA LEU A 250 -3.21 16.43 13.55
C LEU A 250 -4.05 15.35 12.86
N ALA A 251 -4.02 14.12 13.35
CA ALA A 251 -4.79 13.01 12.82
C ALA A 251 -6.32 13.25 13.00
N GLU A 252 -6.76 13.78 14.16
CA GLU A 252 -8.14 14.22 14.40
C GLU A 252 -8.58 15.31 13.39
N ARG A 253 -7.65 16.11 12.91
CA ARG A 253 -7.87 17.14 11.89
C ARG A 253 -7.76 16.60 10.45
N GLY A 254 -7.59 15.29 10.29
CA GLY A 254 -7.58 14.59 9.00
C GLY A 254 -6.22 14.48 8.33
N ASP A 255 -5.12 14.75 9.03
CA ASP A 255 -3.76 14.57 8.49
C ASP A 255 -3.39 13.09 8.48
N THR A 256 -3.26 12.52 7.29
CA THR A 256 -3.02 11.09 7.10
C THR A 256 -1.60 10.68 7.47
N ASP A 257 -0.61 11.56 7.29
CA ASP A 257 0.78 11.29 7.70
C ASP A 257 0.90 11.20 9.21
N SER A 258 0.21 12.11 9.92
CA SER A 258 0.14 12.06 11.38
C SER A 258 -0.65 10.87 11.88
N ALA A 259 -1.72 10.47 11.18
CA ALA A 259 -2.43 9.23 11.54
C ALA A 259 -1.53 7.99 11.39
N ALA A 260 -0.71 7.93 10.34
CA ALA A 260 0.29 6.86 10.20
C ALA A 260 1.33 6.89 11.33
N ALA A 261 1.82 8.08 11.70
CA ALA A 261 2.76 8.25 12.80
C ALA A 261 2.14 7.79 14.14
N VAL A 262 0.91 8.19 14.46
CA VAL A 262 0.17 7.72 15.66
C VAL A 262 0.10 6.20 15.68
N GLY A 263 -0.22 5.59 14.53
CA GLY A 263 -0.25 4.14 14.39
C GLY A 263 1.08 3.47 14.74
N GLU A 264 2.19 4.01 14.26
CA GLU A 264 3.54 3.53 14.58
C GLU A 264 3.87 3.69 16.06
N PHE A 265 3.64 4.86 16.64
CA PHE A 265 3.87 5.12 18.07
C PHE A 265 3.12 4.13 18.96
N LEU A 266 1.83 3.87 18.65
CA LEU A 266 1.00 2.92 19.41
C LEU A 266 1.45 1.47 19.25
N VAL A 267 1.89 1.06 18.04
CA VAL A 267 2.40 -0.29 17.78
C VAL A 267 3.74 -0.52 18.49
N GLU A 268 4.62 0.47 18.49
CA GLU A 268 5.93 0.37 19.12
C GLU A 268 5.88 0.62 20.63
N GLY A 269 4.86 1.33 21.11
CA GLY A 269 4.74 1.78 22.51
C GLY A 269 5.68 2.95 22.81
N LYS A 270 5.90 3.85 21.84
CA LYS A 270 6.65 5.08 22.03
C LYS A 270 5.76 6.17 22.59
N GLY A 271 6.16 6.78 23.70
CA GLY A 271 5.41 7.84 24.37
C GLY A 271 4.09 7.40 25.02
N CYS A 272 3.76 6.11 24.95
CA CYS A 272 2.56 5.52 25.55
C CYS A 272 2.75 4.03 25.84
N SER A 273 1.80 3.43 26.58
CA SER A 273 1.68 1.98 26.64
C SER A 273 1.32 1.44 25.25
N ARG A 274 1.93 0.33 24.88
CA ARG A 274 1.68 -0.30 23.58
C ARG A 274 0.21 -0.68 23.43
N ASP A 275 -0.42 -0.21 22.36
CA ASP A 275 -1.78 -0.56 21.94
C ASP A 275 -1.80 -0.95 20.45
N PHE A 276 -1.49 -2.22 20.20
CA PHE A 276 -1.45 -2.75 18.86
C PHE A 276 -2.78 -2.62 18.11
N GLY A 277 -3.92 -2.84 18.83
CA GLY A 277 -5.25 -2.79 18.23
C GLY A 277 -5.62 -1.40 17.72
N ARG A 278 -5.35 -0.36 18.53
CA ARG A 278 -5.55 1.03 18.09
C ARG A 278 -4.54 1.43 17.02
N GLY A 279 -3.28 1.02 17.17
CA GLY A 279 -2.23 1.34 16.20
C GLY A 279 -2.56 0.85 14.79
N ILE A 280 -3.00 -0.41 14.65
CA ILE A 280 -3.44 -0.95 13.35
C ILE A 280 -4.61 -0.16 12.77
N LYS A 281 -5.61 0.22 13.56
CA LYS A 281 -6.75 1.02 13.07
C LYS A 281 -6.32 2.38 12.50
N PHE A 282 -5.36 3.05 13.16
CA PHE A 282 -4.81 4.31 12.65
C PHE A 282 -4.02 4.11 11.35
N LEU A 283 -3.22 3.04 11.25
CA LEU A 283 -2.51 2.69 10.02
C LEU A 283 -3.47 2.33 8.88
N GLU A 284 -4.50 1.53 9.15
CA GLU A 284 -5.54 1.19 8.15
C GLU A 284 -6.34 2.43 7.71
N TYR A 285 -6.65 3.32 8.63
CA TYR A 285 -7.29 4.61 8.30
C TYR A 285 -6.39 5.44 7.35
N ALA A 286 -5.11 5.57 7.65
CA ALA A 286 -4.17 6.28 6.80
C ALA A 286 -3.98 5.57 5.44
N ALA A 287 -3.87 4.24 5.42
CA ALA A 287 -3.77 3.42 4.22
C ALA A 287 -5.01 3.54 3.33
N SER A 288 -6.22 3.62 3.92
CA SER A 288 -7.48 3.82 3.17
C SER A 288 -7.54 5.15 2.41
N ARG A 289 -6.63 6.07 2.71
CA ARG A 289 -6.45 7.38 2.07
C ARG A 289 -5.15 7.48 1.28
N ASP A 290 -4.67 6.33 0.82
CA ASP A 290 -3.48 6.19 -0.01
C ASP A 290 -2.19 6.74 0.64
N ASN A 291 -2.09 6.65 1.98
CA ASN A 291 -0.86 7.02 2.67
C ASN A 291 0.22 5.97 2.48
N LEU A 292 1.28 6.35 1.77
CA LEU A 292 2.40 5.47 1.42
C LEU A 292 3.10 4.87 2.66
N ARG A 293 3.37 5.71 3.67
CA ARG A 293 4.03 5.30 4.91
C ARG A 293 3.23 4.23 5.64
N ALA A 294 1.91 4.40 5.73
CA ALA A 294 1.02 3.43 6.36
C ALA A 294 1.03 2.07 5.67
N TYR A 295 1.04 2.05 4.33
CA TYR A 295 1.14 0.80 3.57
C TYR A 295 2.46 0.08 3.83
N ILE A 296 3.59 0.80 3.85
CA ILE A 296 4.91 0.21 4.14
C ILE A 296 4.95 -0.35 5.57
N THR A 297 4.47 0.42 6.55
CA THR A 297 4.45 0.01 7.95
C THR A 297 3.57 -1.22 8.18
N LEU A 298 2.36 -1.27 7.60
CA LEU A 298 1.50 -2.46 7.64
C LEU A 298 2.16 -3.67 6.97
N GLY A 299 2.81 -3.45 5.83
CA GLY A 299 3.60 -4.48 5.15
C GLY A 299 4.68 -5.07 6.05
N ASN A 300 5.47 -4.22 6.73
CA ASN A 300 6.50 -4.63 7.68
C ASN A 300 5.92 -5.42 8.87
N ILE A 301 4.83 -4.93 9.47
CA ILE A 301 4.16 -5.58 10.61
C ILE A 301 3.77 -7.01 10.26
N TYR A 302 3.09 -7.23 9.12
CA TYR A 302 2.64 -8.55 8.71
C TYR A 302 3.76 -9.44 8.16
N ARG A 303 4.85 -8.86 7.65
CA ARG A 303 6.05 -9.58 7.23
C ARG A 303 6.84 -10.11 8.42
N GLU A 304 7.12 -9.25 9.39
CA GLU A 304 7.96 -9.59 10.54
C GLU A 304 7.22 -10.50 11.53
N GLY A 305 5.91 -10.30 11.68
CA GLY A 305 5.11 -11.02 12.66
C GLY A 305 5.50 -10.72 14.11
N LYS A 306 6.10 -9.54 14.37
CA LYS A 306 6.60 -9.17 15.70
C LYS A 306 5.47 -8.90 16.70
N TYR A 307 4.36 -8.39 16.22
CA TYR A 307 3.22 -7.98 17.03
C TYR A 307 1.92 -8.73 16.69
N THR A 308 1.95 -9.53 15.63
CA THR A 308 0.85 -10.37 15.14
C THR A 308 1.43 -11.59 14.46
N GLU A 309 0.60 -12.55 14.07
CA GLU A 309 1.06 -13.68 13.25
C GLU A 309 1.51 -13.18 11.87
N LYS A 310 2.60 -13.78 11.35
CA LYS A 310 3.04 -13.50 9.98
C LYS A 310 1.92 -13.79 8.99
N ASN A 311 1.63 -12.84 8.13
CA ASN A 311 0.65 -13.01 7.06
C ASN A 311 1.22 -12.58 5.71
N PRO A 312 1.78 -13.53 4.93
CA PRO A 312 2.40 -13.25 3.64
C PRO A 312 1.49 -12.50 2.66
N ARG A 313 0.21 -12.89 2.62
CA ARG A 313 -0.76 -12.29 1.69
C ARG A 313 -1.01 -10.82 1.98
N PHE A 314 -1.17 -10.47 3.25
CA PHE A 314 -1.33 -9.07 3.65
C PHE A 314 -0.05 -8.28 3.43
N ALA A 315 1.11 -8.80 3.82
CA ALA A 315 2.39 -8.13 3.60
C ALA A 315 2.62 -7.80 2.12
N ILE A 316 2.50 -8.80 1.24
CA ILE A 316 2.65 -8.63 -0.21
C ILE A 316 1.59 -7.67 -0.77
N GLY A 317 0.34 -7.76 -0.29
CA GLY A 317 -0.74 -6.87 -0.71
C GLY A 317 -0.46 -5.40 -0.38
N TYR A 318 0.00 -5.12 0.83
CA TYR A 318 0.36 -3.77 1.27
C TYR A 318 1.58 -3.22 0.52
N TYR A 319 2.65 -4.02 0.33
CA TYR A 319 3.80 -3.56 -0.46
C TYR A 319 3.45 -3.31 -1.93
N LYS A 320 2.55 -4.11 -2.54
CA LYS A 320 2.07 -3.85 -3.90
C LYS A 320 1.36 -2.51 -3.99
N LYS A 321 0.49 -2.21 -3.02
CA LYS A 321 -0.18 -0.91 -2.94
C LYS A 321 0.81 0.24 -2.76
N ALA A 322 1.80 0.09 -1.89
CA ALA A 322 2.87 1.07 -1.74
C ALA A 322 3.65 1.29 -3.05
N GLY A 323 3.94 0.22 -3.78
CA GLY A 323 4.59 0.30 -5.09
C GLY A 323 3.74 1.01 -6.14
N GLU A 324 2.43 0.72 -6.21
CA GLU A 324 1.47 1.39 -7.09
C GLU A 324 1.38 2.90 -6.81
N LEU A 325 1.60 3.31 -5.55
CA LEU A 325 1.67 4.72 -5.13
C LEU A 325 3.03 5.38 -5.35
N GLY A 326 3.98 4.69 -5.98
CA GLY A 326 5.25 5.25 -6.38
C GLY A 326 6.43 4.91 -5.46
N SER A 327 6.31 3.98 -4.52
CA SER A 327 7.44 3.53 -3.71
C SER A 327 8.32 2.54 -4.47
N GLN A 328 9.49 2.98 -4.92
CA GLN A 328 10.49 2.08 -5.48
C GLN A 328 10.98 1.05 -4.44
N ASP A 329 11.11 1.44 -3.17
CA ASP A 329 11.58 0.56 -2.09
C ASP A 329 10.61 -0.59 -1.82
N ALA A 330 9.30 -0.35 -1.95
CA ALA A 330 8.30 -1.40 -1.82
C ALA A 330 8.45 -2.48 -2.90
N TYR A 331 8.78 -2.10 -4.14
CA TYR A 331 9.08 -3.06 -5.21
C TYR A 331 10.40 -3.80 -4.98
N VAL A 332 11.42 -3.13 -4.40
CA VAL A 332 12.67 -3.81 -4.00
C VAL A 332 12.37 -4.86 -2.93
N ILE A 333 11.59 -4.52 -1.91
CA ILE A 333 11.18 -5.45 -0.85
C ILE A 333 10.38 -6.64 -1.43
N LEU A 334 9.46 -6.40 -2.36
CA LEU A 334 8.72 -7.48 -3.04
C LEU A 334 9.66 -8.39 -3.81
N GLY A 335 10.64 -7.82 -4.51
CA GLY A 335 11.69 -8.58 -5.18
C GLY A 335 12.50 -9.44 -4.20
N ASP A 336 12.91 -8.87 -3.07
CA ASP A 336 13.66 -9.59 -2.03
C ASP A 336 12.84 -10.75 -1.43
N ILE A 337 11.56 -10.54 -1.15
CA ILE A 337 10.63 -11.57 -0.65
C ILE A 337 10.54 -12.75 -1.61
N LEU A 338 10.37 -12.48 -2.91
CA LEU A 338 10.27 -13.53 -3.93
C LEU A 338 11.62 -14.20 -4.20
N TYR A 339 12.71 -13.44 -4.16
CA TYR A 339 14.06 -13.97 -4.34
C TYR A 339 14.47 -14.92 -3.22
N THR A 340 14.17 -14.56 -1.97
CA THR A 340 14.49 -15.38 -0.80
C THR A 340 13.49 -16.51 -0.58
N GLY A 341 12.25 -16.32 -0.97
CA GLY A 341 11.13 -17.21 -0.64
C GLY A 341 10.70 -17.08 0.83
N GLU A 342 10.94 -15.92 1.46
CA GLU A 342 10.70 -15.69 2.89
C GLU A 342 9.23 -15.86 3.29
N LEU A 343 8.30 -15.41 2.46
CA LEU A 343 6.86 -15.43 2.75
C LEU A 343 6.06 -16.38 1.85
N GLU A 344 6.61 -16.74 0.68
CA GLU A 344 6.00 -17.63 -0.31
C GLU A 344 7.06 -18.51 -0.95
N ASN A 345 6.67 -19.35 -1.93
CA ASN A 345 7.64 -20.11 -2.69
C ASN A 345 8.59 -19.18 -3.45
N ARG A 346 9.87 -19.53 -3.45
CA ARG A 346 10.91 -18.80 -4.16
C ARG A 346 10.56 -18.65 -5.64
N ASP A 347 10.43 -17.41 -6.13
CA ASP A 347 10.20 -17.07 -7.53
C ASP A 347 11.21 -16.01 -7.99
N ILE A 348 12.33 -16.47 -8.51
CA ILE A 348 13.41 -15.59 -8.99
C ILE A 348 12.99 -14.79 -10.23
N ALA A 349 12.15 -15.37 -11.09
CA ALA A 349 11.66 -14.67 -12.28
C ALA A 349 10.76 -13.48 -11.89
N GLY A 350 9.81 -13.71 -10.98
CA GLY A 350 8.98 -12.63 -10.42
C GLY A 350 9.78 -11.59 -9.64
N ALA A 351 10.85 -12.01 -8.93
CA ALA A 351 11.76 -11.07 -8.26
C ALA A 351 12.41 -10.11 -9.25
N VAL A 352 12.91 -10.62 -10.38
CA VAL A 352 13.51 -9.80 -11.45
C VAL A 352 12.50 -8.80 -12.03
N GLU A 353 11.23 -9.19 -12.20
CA GLU A 353 10.19 -8.27 -12.69
C GLU A 353 10.00 -7.08 -11.73
N PHE A 354 9.93 -7.33 -10.41
CA PHE A 354 9.82 -6.25 -9.43
C PHE A 354 11.09 -5.38 -9.34
N TYR A 355 12.27 -5.98 -9.43
CA TYR A 355 13.52 -5.21 -9.49
C TYR A 355 13.59 -4.36 -10.77
N ASP A 356 13.13 -4.86 -11.92
CA ASP A 356 13.10 -4.11 -13.17
C ASP A 356 12.10 -2.93 -13.08
N ILE A 357 10.95 -3.10 -12.42
CA ILE A 357 10.02 -2.00 -12.15
C ILE A 357 10.67 -0.95 -11.25
N ALA A 358 11.29 -1.37 -10.14
CA ALA A 358 11.99 -0.45 -9.23
C ALA A 358 13.17 0.26 -9.93
N THR A 359 13.87 -0.42 -10.83
CA THR A 359 14.94 0.16 -11.66
C THR A 359 14.40 1.23 -12.60
N ALA A 360 13.26 0.98 -13.25
CA ALA A 360 12.58 1.96 -14.10
C ALA A 360 12.13 3.20 -13.32
N MET A 361 11.90 3.06 -12.00
CA MET A 361 11.60 4.17 -11.07
C MET A 361 12.87 4.87 -10.52
N GLY A 362 14.08 4.39 -10.88
CA GLY A 362 15.34 5.01 -10.51
C GLY A 362 16.11 4.33 -9.37
N SER A 363 15.72 3.14 -8.92
CA SER A 363 16.42 2.42 -7.86
C SER A 363 17.72 1.77 -8.36
N ALA A 364 18.86 2.31 -7.97
CA ALA A 364 20.18 1.77 -8.29
C ALA A 364 20.46 0.42 -7.59
N ASP A 365 19.84 0.17 -6.43
CA ASP A 365 19.96 -1.11 -5.72
C ASP A 365 19.22 -2.21 -6.47
N ALA A 366 17.98 -1.94 -6.90
CA ALA A 366 17.19 -2.85 -7.71
C ALA A 366 17.92 -3.21 -9.02
N GLN A 367 18.53 -2.20 -9.68
CA GLN A 367 19.31 -2.42 -10.91
C GLN A 367 20.47 -3.39 -10.66
N ARG A 368 21.25 -3.18 -9.61
CA ARG A 368 22.37 -4.08 -9.26
C ARG A 368 21.91 -5.51 -8.98
N LYS A 369 20.81 -5.68 -8.23
CA LYS A 369 20.22 -6.99 -7.93
C LYS A 369 19.73 -7.69 -9.20
N SER A 370 18.97 -6.98 -10.03
CA SER A 370 18.47 -7.50 -11.32
C SER A 370 19.61 -7.91 -12.26
N ASP A 371 20.62 -7.04 -12.43
CA ASP A 371 21.76 -7.31 -13.32
C ASP A 371 22.58 -8.51 -12.84
N THR A 372 22.75 -8.67 -11.54
CA THR A 372 23.46 -9.83 -10.97
C THR A 372 22.73 -11.14 -11.31
N ILE A 373 21.40 -11.19 -11.11
CA ILE A 373 20.58 -12.35 -11.45
C ILE A 373 20.60 -12.62 -12.96
N LYS A 374 20.49 -11.57 -13.78
CA LYS A 374 20.52 -11.67 -15.25
C LYS A 374 21.86 -12.20 -15.75
N LYS A 375 22.98 -11.77 -15.17
CA LYS A 375 24.32 -12.30 -15.49
C LYS A 375 24.46 -13.77 -15.10
N GLU A 376 24.05 -14.13 -13.88
CA GLU A 376 24.14 -15.50 -13.41
C GLU A 376 23.34 -16.47 -14.28
N ARG A 377 22.07 -16.13 -14.59
CA ARG A 377 21.21 -16.97 -15.45
C ARG A 377 21.76 -17.12 -16.88
N GLU A 378 22.41 -16.07 -17.42
CA GLU A 378 23.06 -16.12 -18.73
C GLU A 378 24.29 -17.02 -18.70
N MET A 379 25.16 -16.91 -17.68
CA MET A 379 26.32 -17.81 -17.51
C MET A 379 25.89 -19.28 -17.42
N LEU A 380 24.82 -19.58 -16.68
CA LEU A 380 24.27 -20.93 -16.58
C LEU A 380 23.74 -21.44 -17.94
N PHE A 381 23.10 -20.56 -18.71
CA PHE A 381 22.64 -20.89 -20.05
C PHE A 381 23.78 -21.18 -21.03
N GLN A 382 24.82 -20.35 -21.04
CA GLN A 382 26.02 -20.56 -21.89
C GLN A 382 26.75 -21.86 -21.50
N ARG A 383 26.88 -22.14 -20.20
CA ARG A 383 27.43 -23.41 -19.74
C ARG A 383 26.58 -24.60 -20.19
N ALA A 384 25.25 -24.49 -20.12
CA ALA A 384 24.35 -25.54 -20.61
C ALA A 384 24.49 -25.81 -22.12
N LEU A 385 24.69 -24.76 -22.93
CA LEU A 385 24.95 -24.89 -24.36
C LEU A 385 26.26 -25.66 -24.63
N ASN A 386 27.32 -25.40 -23.87
CA ASN A 386 28.58 -26.10 -24.02
C ASN A 386 28.48 -27.60 -23.66
N GLU A 387 27.64 -27.92 -22.66
CA GLU A 387 27.41 -29.32 -22.24
C GLU A 387 26.38 -30.06 -23.11
N GLU A 388 25.68 -29.39 -24.05
CA GLU A 388 24.57 -29.98 -24.82
C GLU A 388 25.01 -31.21 -25.64
N THR A 389 26.26 -31.24 -26.10
CA THR A 389 26.82 -32.34 -26.91
C THR A 389 27.60 -33.37 -26.08
N THR A 390 28.14 -32.99 -24.93
CA THR A 390 29.02 -33.84 -24.11
C THR A 390 28.27 -34.53 -22.98
N ASN A 391 27.39 -33.81 -22.31
CA ASN A 391 26.62 -34.32 -21.17
C ASN A 391 25.18 -33.77 -21.19
N ALA A 392 24.30 -34.46 -21.87
CA ALA A 392 22.91 -34.03 -22.05
C ALA A 392 22.12 -33.94 -20.72
N GLU A 393 22.45 -34.74 -19.69
CA GLU A 393 21.79 -34.70 -18.41
C GLU A 393 22.18 -33.43 -17.62
N GLU A 394 23.48 -33.09 -17.64
CA GLU A 394 23.97 -31.84 -17.02
C GLU A 394 23.45 -30.61 -17.76
N ALA A 395 23.42 -30.62 -19.08
CA ALA A 395 22.83 -29.55 -19.88
C ALA A 395 21.34 -29.34 -19.51
N PHE A 396 20.57 -30.43 -19.40
CA PHE A 396 19.16 -30.36 -18.97
C PHE A 396 19.02 -29.76 -17.57
N ARG A 397 19.89 -30.14 -16.61
CA ARG A 397 19.90 -29.58 -15.25
C ARG A 397 20.20 -28.09 -15.24
N LEU A 398 21.20 -27.65 -15.98
CA LEU A 398 21.56 -26.24 -16.11
C LEU A 398 20.49 -25.41 -16.81
N TYR A 399 19.84 -25.94 -17.88
CA TYR A 399 18.68 -25.30 -18.49
C TYR A 399 17.52 -25.18 -17.50
N SER A 400 17.30 -26.18 -16.64
CA SER A 400 16.26 -26.14 -15.63
C SER A 400 16.50 -25.02 -14.62
N ILE A 401 17.74 -24.85 -14.12
CA ILE A 401 18.12 -23.80 -13.17
C ILE A 401 17.97 -22.42 -13.84
N SER A 402 18.56 -22.22 -15.01
CA SER A 402 18.49 -20.95 -15.74
C SER A 402 17.04 -20.59 -16.11
N SER A 403 16.21 -21.58 -16.48
CA SER A 403 14.78 -21.40 -16.72
C SER A 403 14.00 -21.01 -15.45
N ALA A 404 14.35 -21.56 -14.29
CA ALA A 404 13.76 -21.17 -13.00
C ALA A 404 14.08 -19.71 -12.66
N MET A 405 15.26 -19.22 -13.08
CA MET A 405 15.67 -17.82 -12.96
C MET A 405 15.06 -16.90 -14.05
N GLY A 406 14.15 -17.41 -14.87
CA GLY A 406 13.43 -16.62 -15.88
C GLY A 406 14.18 -16.39 -17.18
N HIS A 407 15.16 -17.23 -17.55
CA HIS A 407 15.85 -17.09 -18.83
C HIS A 407 14.98 -17.59 -20.00
N PRO A 408 14.62 -16.75 -21.00
CA PRO A 408 13.68 -17.13 -22.06
C PRO A 408 14.18 -18.27 -22.94
N ASP A 409 15.45 -18.20 -23.41
CA ASP A 409 16.05 -19.22 -24.28
C ASP A 409 16.33 -20.53 -23.52
N ALA A 410 16.75 -20.48 -22.26
CA ALA A 410 16.90 -21.67 -21.44
C ALA A 410 15.55 -22.39 -21.26
N THR A 411 14.47 -21.62 -21.04
CA THR A 411 13.10 -22.16 -20.94
C THR A 411 12.66 -22.82 -22.26
N PHE A 412 13.02 -22.23 -23.40
CA PHE A 412 12.78 -22.82 -24.71
C PHE A 412 13.55 -24.13 -24.92
N LYS A 413 14.84 -24.12 -24.58
CA LYS A 413 15.70 -25.31 -24.68
C LYS A 413 15.22 -26.42 -23.75
N LEU A 414 14.80 -26.08 -22.56
CA LEU A 414 14.21 -27.05 -21.60
C LEU A 414 12.92 -27.69 -22.16
N ALA A 415 12.04 -26.88 -22.79
CA ALA A 415 10.86 -27.39 -23.47
C ALA A 415 11.23 -28.36 -24.61
N TYR A 416 12.26 -28.05 -25.39
CA TYR A 416 12.78 -28.89 -26.45
C TYR A 416 13.36 -30.21 -25.91
N CYS A 417 14.09 -30.17 -24.80
CA CYS A 417 14.59 -31.35 -24.11
C CYS A 417 13.44 -32.30 -23.69
N PHE A 418 12.34 -31.77 -23.13
CA PHE A 418 11.15 -32.56 -22.81
C PHE A 418 10.44 -33.11 -24.05
N GLU A 419 10.43 -32.37 -25.18
CA GLU A 419 9.84 -32.82 -26.43
C GLU A 419 10.61 -34.01 -27.03
N LYS A 420 11.92 -33.89 -27.05
CA LYS A 420 12.80 -34.91 -27.72
C LYS A 420 13.24 -36.03 -26.76
N GLY A 421 13.25 -35.77 -25.44
CA GLY A 421 13.79 -36.67 -24.44
C GLY A 421 15.32 -36.61 -24.37
N ILE A 422 15.89 -35.40 -24.46
CA ILE A 422 17.34 -35.14 -24.38
C ILE A 422 17.67 -34.83 -22.91
N GLY A 423 18.55 -35.62 -22.28
CA GLY A 423 18.91 -35.51 -20.89
C GLY A 423 17.75 -35.82 -19.88
N THR A 424 16.59 -36.21 -20.41
CA THR A 424 15.39 -36.54 -19.62
C THR A 424 14.46 -37.46 -20.41
N LYS A 425 13.44 -38.03 -19.72
CA LYS A 425 12.38 -38.77 -20.40
C LYS A 425 11.44 -37.83 -21.15
N LYS A 426 10.95 -38.28 -22.33
CA LYS A 426 9.96 -37.50 -23.11
C LYS A 426 8.73 -37.20 -22.29
N ASN A 427 8.39 -35.91 -22.21
CA ASN A 427 7.21 -35.42 -21.49
C ASN A 427 6.50 -34.34 -22.30
N ARG A 428 5.44 -34.72 -23.02
CA ARG A 428 4.67 -33.79 -23.86
C ARG A 428 4.00 -32.67 -23.08
N HIS A 429 3.54 -32.95 -21.85
CA HIS A 429 2.92 -31.95 -21.00
C HIS A 429 3.95 -30.93 -20.49
N GLY A 430 5.12 -31.41 -20.06
CA GLY A 430 6.25 -30.57 -19.70
C GLY A 430 6.69 -29.67 -20.87
N ALA A 431 6.86 -30.25 -22.07
CA ALA A 431 7.21 -29.48 -23.25
C ALA A 431 6.22 -28.34 -23.53
N TYR A 432 4.91 -28.66 -23.54
CA TYR A 432 3.87 -27.64 -23.71
C TYR A 432 3.95 -26.52 -22.65
N SER A 433 4.08 -26.90 -21.38
CA SER A 433 4.14 -25.95 -20.26
C SER A 433 5.33 -25.00 -20.37
N PHE A 434 6.51 -25.54 -20.70
CA PHE A 434 7.72 -24.73 -20.85
C PHE A 434 7.75 -23.92 -22.16
N TYR A 435 7.20 -24.41 -23.29
CA TYR A 435 7.01 -23.56 -24.47
C TYR A 435 6.08 -22.39 -24.18
N LYS A 436 5.00 -22.63 -23.42
CA LYS A 436 4.08 -21.56 -23.01
C LYS A 436 4.81 -20.54 -22.13
N LYS A 437 5.55 -21.00 -21.10
CA LYS A 437 6.34 -20.12 -20.22
C LYS A 437 7.41 -19.34 -20.98
N SER A 438 8.10 -19.97 -21.94
CA SER A 438 9.11 -19.29 -22.78
C SER A 438 8.50 -18.18 -23.64
N ALA A 439 7.31 -18.42 -24.20
CA ALA A 439 6.58 -17.41 -24.97
C ALA A 439 6.08 -16.25 -24.07
N GLU A 440 5.70 -16.53 -22.83
CA GLU A 440 5.33 -15.52 -21.81
C GLU A 440 6.54 -14.68 -21.38
N LEU A 441 7.74 -15.27 -21.35
CA LEU A 441 9.01 -14.57 -21.10
C LEU A 441 9.55 -13.80 -22.32
N GLY A 442 8.77 -13.72 -23.42
CA GLY A 442 9.12 -12.94 -24.61
C GLY A 442 10.01 -13.66 -25.62
N ASN A 443 10.15 -14.98 -25.56
CA ASN A 443 10.88 -15.72 -26.58
C ASN A 443 10.01 -16.01 -27.80
N ASP A 444 10.24 -15.28 -28.88
CA ASP A 444 9.47 -15.40 -30.12
C ASP A 444 9.57 -16.79 -30.78
N ARG A 445 10.70 -17.48 -30.60
CA ARG A 445 10.91 -18.84 -31.13
C ARG A 445 9.94 -19.86 -30.52
N ALA A 446 9.38 -19.59 -29.36
CA ALA A 446 8.46 -20.48 -28.65
C ALA A 446 7.04 -20.49 -29.25
N TYR A 447 6.63 -19.44 -30.00
CA TYR A 447 5.27 -19.36 -30.53
C TYR A 447 4.98 -20.48 -31.56
N PHE A 448 5.92 -20.84 -32.41
CA PHE A 448 5.69 -21.90 -33.39
C PHE A 448 5.44 -23.26 -32.72
N PRO A 449 6.35 -23.82 -31.89
CA PRO A 449 6.10 -25.11 -31.24
C PRO A 449 4.89 -25.08 -30.31
N LEU A 450 4.61 -23.96 -29.64
CA LEU A 450 3.41 -23.80 -28.84
C LEU A 450 2.13 -23.87 -29.67
N GLY A 451 2.13 -23.23 -30.85
CA GLY A 451 1.05 -23.32 -31.84
C GLY A 451 0.81 -24.75 -32.32
N MET A 452 1.89 -25.50 -32.56
CA MET A 452 1.83 -26.90 -32.90
C MET A 452 1.31 -27.79 -31.76
N CYS A 453 1.63 -27.48 -30.51
CA CYS A 453 1.05 -28.16 -29.35
C CYS A 453 -0.48 -28.02 -29.33
N TYR A 454 -1.02 -26.81 -29.55
CA TYR A 454 -2.46 -26.59 -29.66
C TYR A 454 -3.09 -27.25 -30.92
N ALA A 455 -2.35 -27.24 -32.05
CA ALA A 455 -2.85 -27.79 -33.31
C ALA A 455 -3.00 -29.31 -33.31
N ASN A 456 -2.10 -30.00 -32.60
CA ASN A 456 -2.03 -31.45 -32.57
C ASN A 456 -2.48 -32.07 -31.23
N GLY A 457 -2.74 -31.25 -30.20
CA GLY A 457 -3.08 -31.71 -28.87
C GLY A 457 -1.89 -32.33 -28.12
N PHE A 458 -0.64 -31.89 -28.41
CA PHE A 458 0.55 -32.36 -27.74
C PHE A 458 0.71 -31.69 -26.38
N GLY A 459 0.59 -32.46 -25.32
CA GLY A 459 0.68 -31.97 -23.95
C GLY A 459 -0.48 -31.09 -23.49
N THR A 460 -1.43 -30.79 -24.36
CA THR A 460 -2.63 -29.99 -24.09
C THR A 460 -3.83 -30.52 -24.88
N ARG A 461 -5.03 -30.03 -24.56
CA ARG A 461 -6.21 -30.32 -25.38
C ARG A 461 -6.11 -29.63 -26.74
N LEU A 462 -6.52 -30.33 -27.81
CA LEU A 462 -6.56 -29.79 -29.16
C LEU A 462 -7.43 -28.52 -29.20
N ASN A 463 -6.87 -27.42 -29.70
CA ASN A 463 -7.56 -26.14 -29.76
C ASN A 463 -7.14 -25.34 -31.01
N PHE A 464 -7.91 -25.46 -32.09
CA PHE A 464 -7.64 -24.79 -33.37
C PHE A 464 -7.68 -23.26 -33.27
N LYS A 465 -8.51 -22.67 -32.38
CA LYS A 465 -8.57 -21.21 -32.21
C LYS A 465 -7.25 -20.69 -31.64
N LYS A 466 -6.79 -21.30 -30.53
CA LYS A 466 -5.50 -20.94 -29.91
C LYS A 466 -4.34 -21.25 -30.83
N ALA A 467 -4.34 -22.40 -31.51
CA ALA A 467 -3.32 -22.76 -32.51
C ALA A 467 -3.15 -21.66 -33.56
N LYS A 468 -4.27 -21.26 -34.21
CA LYS A 468 -4.23 -20.20 -35.24
C LYS A 468 -3.69 -18.89 -34.68
N GLN A 469 -4.18 -18.45 -33.50
CA GLN A 469 -3.74 -17.19 -32.87
C GLN A 469 -2.25 -17.21 -32.55
N THR A 470 -1.74 -18.35 -32.04
CA THR A 470 -0.33 -18.49 -31.66
C THR A 470 0.57 -18.59 -32.91
N LEU A 471 0.15 -19.31 -33.96
CA LEU A 471 0.88 -19.37 -35.20
C LEU A 471 0.92 -18.03 -35.96
N ILE A 472 -0.14 -17.21 -35.90
CA ILE A 472 -0.12 -15.83 -36.40
C ILE A 472 0.91 -14.98 -35.66
N LYS A 473 1.07 -15.18 -34.33
CA LYS A 473 2.16 -14.51 -33.60
C LYS A 473 3.52 -14.96 -34.08
N ALA A 474 3.73 -16.28 -34.27
CA ALA A 474 4.97 -16.82 -34.81
C ALA A 474 5.29 -16.26 -36.22
N GLU A 475 4.29 -16.14 -37.10
CA GLU A 475 4.43 -15.55 -38.44
C GLU A 475 4.86 -14.07 -38.35
N ARG A 476 4.23 -13.28 -37.46
CA ARG A 476 4.60 -11.88 -37.24
C ARG A 476 6.03 -11.71 -36.72
N CYS A 477 6.52 -12.68 -35.95
CA CYS A 477 7.91 -12.74 -35.49
C CYS A 477 8.89 -13.33 -36.54
N GLY A 478 8.43 -13.58 -37.77
CA GLY A 478 9.25 -13.99 -38.88
C GLY A 478 9.45 -15.51 -39.07
N ASP A 479 8.69 -16.36 -38.34
CA ASP A 479 8.78 -17.81 -38.58
C ASP A 479 7.99 -18.23 -39.82
N VAL A 480 8.72 -18.43 -40.93
CA VAL A 480 8.17 -18.80 -42.27
C VAL A 480 7.37 -20.10 -42.24
N ARG A 481 7.65 -21.02 -41.30
CA ARG A 481 6.93 -22.31 -41.16
C ARG A 481 5.49 -22.10 -40.68
N ALA A 482 5.24 -21.02 -39.93
CA ALA A 482 3.93 -20.73 -39.35
C ALA A 482 2.86 -20.51 -40.42
N GLN A 483 3.16 -19.83 -41.52
CA GLN A 483 2.22 -19.57 -42.61
C GLN A 483 1.71 -20.89 -43.23
N LYS A 484 2.62 -21.82 -43.52
CA LYS A 484 2.26 -23.14 -44.05
C LYS A 484 1.32 -23.92 -43.10
N GLU A 485 1.62 -23.89 -41.82
CA GLU A 485 0.81 -24.58 -40.81
C GLU A 485 -0.54 -23.89 -40.56
N ILE A 486 -0.63 -22.57 -40.67
CA ILE A 486 -1.91 -21.83 -40.61
C ILE A 486 -2.83 -22.29 -41.74
N ILE A 487 -2.30 -22.39 -42.97
CA ILE A 487 -3.06 -22.86 -44.14
C ILE A 487 -3.52 -24.32 -43.91
N ALA A 488 -2.61 -25.20 -43.49
CA ALA A 488 -2.95 -26.60 -43.18
C ALA A 488 -4.02 -26.75 -42.07
N LEU A 489 -3.99 -25.91 -41.08
CA LEU A 489 -5.01 -25.85 -40.00
C LEU A 489 -6.37 -25.40 -40.53
N MET A 490 -6.39 -24.39 -41.39
CA MET A 490 -7.64 -23.94 -42.04
C MET A 490 -8.25 -25.04 -42.89
N ASP A 491 -7.43 -25.74 -43.69
CA ASP A 491 -7.88 -26.87 -44.50
C ASP A 491 -8.43 -28.02 -43.66
N ARG A 492 -7.74 -28.38 -42.56
CA ARG A 492 -8.26 -29.40 -41.60
C ARG A 492 -9.62 -28.99 -40.99
N LYS A 493 -9.78 -27.72 -40.64
CA LYS A 493 -11.03 -27.19 -40.09
C LYS A 493 -12.14 -27.22 -41.11
N ILE A 494 -11.85 -26.77 -42.34
CA ILE A 494 -12.80 -26.79 -43.47
C ILE A 494 -13.26 -28.23 -43.75
N LYS A 495 -12.31 -29.18 -43.85
CA LYS A 495 -12.61 -30.61 -44.04
C LYS A 495 -13.47 -31.19 -42.91
N LYS A 496 -13.22 -30.79 -41.67
CA LYS A 496 -14.04 -31.25 -40.53
C LYS A 496 -15.46 -30.70 -40.57
N VAL A 497 -15.62 -29.38 -40.81
CA VAL A 497 -16.94 -28.70 -40.89
C VAL A 497 -17.74 -29.26 -42.07
N SER A 498 -17.14 -29.38 -43.25
CA SER A 498 -17.81 -29.91 -44.45
C SER A 498 -18.27 -31.36 -44.25
N LYS A 499 -17.47 -32.20 -43.56
CA LYS A 499 -17.89 -33.58 -43.20
C LYS A 499 -19.05 -33.60 -42.20
N GLN A 500 -19.06 -32.69 -41.23
CA GLN A 500 -20.16 -32.58 -40.24
C GLN A 500 -21.45 -32.12 -40.94
N LEU A 501 -21.37 -31.11 -41.81
CA LEU A 501 -22.53 -30.62 -42.59
C LEU A 501 -23.08 -31.74 -43.49
N TYR A 502 -22.22 -32.48 -44.20
CA TYR A 502 -22.62 -33.61 -45.00
C TYR A 502 -23.33 -34.69 -44.11
N SER A 503 -22.74 -35.07 -42.99
CA SER A 503 -23.35 -36.04 -42.07
C SER A 503 -24.70 -35.58 -41.52
N SER A 504 -24.83 -34.28 -41.26
CA SER A 504 -26.12 -33.66 -40.86
C SER A 504 -27.14 -33.70 -41.98
N ALA A 505 -26.72 -33.38 -43.21
CA ALA A 505 -27.57 -33.45 -44.40
C ALA A 505 -28.09 -34.87 -44.65
N MET A 506 -27.23 -35.90 -44.52
CA MET A 506 -27.64 -37.28 -44.66
C MET A 506 -28.68 -37.72 -43.60
N ARG A 507 -28.51 -37.28 -42.33
CA ARG A 507 -29.52 -37.50 -41.29
C ARG A 507 -30.87 -36.87 -41.62
N LEU A 508 -30.85 -35.62 -42.15
CA LEU A 508 -32.06 -34.90 -42.58
C LEU A 508 -32.73 -35.59 -43.72
N ILE A 509 -31.97 -36.14 -44.70
CA ILE A 509 -32.52 -36.94 -45.82
C ILE A 509 -33.23 -38.16 -45.29
N HIS A 510 -32.62 -38.90 -44.36
CA HIS A 510 -33.28 -40.06 -43.70
C HIS A 510 -34.58 -39.65 -42.97
N GLN A 511 -34.65 -38.46 -42.42
CA GLN A 511 -35.86 -37.88 -41.79
C GLN A 511 -36.87 -37.31 -42.80
N ARG A 512 -36.61 -37.44 -44.11
CA ARG A 512 -37.40 -36.86 -45.20
C ARG A 512 -37.50 -35.33 -45.17
N LYS A 513 -36.55 -34.65 -44.45
CA LYS A 513 -36.44 -33.18 -44.37
C LYS A 513 -35.50 -32.65 -45.46
N PHE A 514 -35.95 -32.69 -46.70
CA PHE A 514 -35.07 -32.44 -47.84
C PHE A 514 -34.63 -30.98 -48.02
N ARG A 515 -35.51 -29.99 -47.70
CA ARG A 515 -35.11 -28.55 -47.78
C ARG A 515 -33.93 -28.18 -46.92
N PRO A 516 -33.90 -28.42 -45.58
CA PRO A 516 -32.75 -28.13 -44.77
C PRO A 516 -31.53 -29.03 -45.09
N ALA A 517 -31.76 -30.26 -45.62
CA ALA A 517 -30.67 -31.12 -46.07
C ALA A 517 -29.96 -30.49 -47.30
N LYS A 518 -30.72 -29.91 -48.24
CA LYS A 518 -30.16 -29.22 -49.42
C LYS A 518 -29.24 -28.07 -48.97
N THR A 519 -29.69 -27.21 -48.06
CA THR A 519 -28.87 -26.10 -47.55
C THR A 519 -27.55 -26.56 -46.94
N HIS A 520 -27.57 -27.64 -46.14
CA HIS A 520 -26.35 -28.22 -45.60
C HIS A 520 -25.44 -28.82 -46.68
N LEU A 521 -26.03 -29.41 -47.73
CA LEU A 521 -25.25 -29.94 -48.87
C LEU A 521 -24.66 -28.80 -49.70
N GLU A 522 -25.36 -27.71 -49.92
CA GLU A 522 -24.89 -26.52 -50.64
C GLU A 522 -23.67 -25.94 -49.93
N ILE A 523 -23.79 -25.66 -48.59
CA ILE A 523 -22.66 -25.14 -47.81
C ILE A 523 -21.47 -26.13 -47.83
N ALA A 524 -21.72 -27.44 -47.69
CA ALA A 524 -20.63 -28.44 -47.76
C ALA A 524 -20.01 -28.57 -49.17
N ALA A 525 -20.78 -28.33 -50.23
CA ALA A 525 -20.33 -28.31 -51.62
C ALA A 525 -19.51 -27.06 -51.93
N ASP A 526 -19.87 -25.90 -51.38
CA ASP A 526 -19.10 -24.66 -51.43
C ASP A 526 -17.75 -24.80 -50.73
N LEU A 527 -17.72 -25.59 -49.64
CA LEU A 527 -16.49 -25.99 -48.94
C LEU A 527 -15.72 -27.13 -49.69
N LEU A 528 -16.07 -27.40 -50.92
CA LEU A 528 -15.44 -28.38 -51.81
C LEU A 528 -15.45 -29.82 -51.26
N TYR A 529 -16.48 -30.22 -50.52
CA TYR A 529 -16.58 -31.59 -50.02
C TYR A 529 -17.18 -32.51 -51.09
N PRO A 530 -16.40 -33.44 -51.67
CA PRO A 530 -16.79 -34.17 -52.89
C PRO A 530 -18.09 -34.96 -52.78
N LYS A 531 -18.29 -35.61 -51.61
CA LYS A 531 -19.55 -36.38 -51.35
C LYS A 531 -20.79 -35.49 -51.28
N ALA A 532 -20.67 -34.28 -50.79
CA ALA A 532 -21.78 -33.30 -50.76
C ALA A 532 -22.10 -32.81 -52.17
N ILE A 533 -21.08 -32.49 -52.96
CA ILE A 533 -21.20 -32.07 -54.36
C ILE A 533 -21.93 -33.14 -55.16
N TYR A 534 -21.49 -34.43 -55.02
CA TYR A 534 -22.14 -35.56 -55.67
C TYR A 534 -23.62 -35.71 -55.25
N THR A 535 -23.88 -35.72 -53.93
CA THR A 535 -25.25 -35.85 -53.43
C THR A 535 -26.17 -34.72 -53.86
N LEU A 536 -25.63 -33.47 -53.90
CA LEU A 536 -26.35 -32.31 -54.43
C LEU A 536 -26.66 -32.48 -55.92
N GLY A 537 -25.72 -33.04 -56.72
CA GLY A 537 -25.96 -33.41 -58.10
C GLY A 537 -27.14 -34.40 -58.27
N CYS A 538 -27.26 -35.38 -57.36
CA CYS A 538 -28.40 -36.30 -57.37
C CYS A 538 -29.75 -35.58 -57.09
N LEU A 539 -29.76 -34.59 -56.18
CA LEU A 539 -30.97 -33.81 -55.89
C LEU A 539 -31.44 -33.02 -57.15
N TYR A 540 -30.51 -32.48 -57.93
CA TYR A 540 -30.84 -31.77 -59.18
C TYR A 540 -31.25 -32.74 -60.30
N GLU A 541 -30.58 -33.89 -60.42
CA GLU A 541 -30.92 -34.90 -61.43
C GLU A 541 -32.33 -35.47 -61.25
N PHE A 542 -32.74 -35.73 -59.99
CA PHE A 542 -34.03 -36.33 -59.69
C PHE A 542 -35.14 -35.35 -59.35
N GLY A 543 -34.85 -34.05 -59.37
CA GLY A 543 -35.82 -32.99 -59.03
C GLY A 543 -36.33 -33.05 -57.59
N ILE A 544 -35.46 -33.48 -56.65
CA ILE A 544 -35.84 -33.57 -55.22
C ILE A 544 -35.62 -32.19 -54.56
N VAL A 545 -36.73 -31.48 -54.22
CA VAL A 545 -36.73 -30.14 -53.60
C VAL A 545 -36.22 -28.99 -54.50
N VAL A 546 -35.90 -29.32 -55.74
CA VAL A 546 -35.44 -28.42 -56.80
C VAL A 546 -36.09 -28.83 -58.09
N ASP A 547 -36.24 -27.93 -59.06
CA ASP A 547 -36.65 -28.32 -60.39
C ASP A 547 -35.59 -29.27 -61.00
N CYS A 548 -36.08 -30.27 -61.76
CA CYS A 548 -35.20 -31.25 -62.39
C CYS A 548 -34.28 -30.52 -63.40
N ASP A 549 -32.99 -30.41 -63.06
CA ASP A 549 -31.97 -29.80 -63.89
C ASP A 549 -30.79 -30.80 -64.09
N LYS A 550 -30.93 -31.57 -65.16
CA LYS A 550 -29.97 -32.60 -65.47
C LYS A 550 -28.59 -32.05 -65.87
N GLU A 551 -28.55 -30.85 -66.48
CA GLU A 551 -27.28 -30.23 -66.87
C GLU A 551 -26.49 -29.76 -65.64
N LYS A 552 -27.15 -29.12 -64.69
CA LYS A 552 -26.56 -28.72 -63.42
C LYS A 552 -26.14 -29.93 -62.59
N GLY A 553 -26.94 -30.98 -62.55
CA GLY A 553 -26.58 -32.24 -61.94
C GLY A 553 -25.32 -32.83 -62.56
N PHE A 554 -25.19 -32.81 -63.87
CA PHE A 554 -24.02 -33.29 -64.60
C PHE A 554 -22.74 -32.46 -64.28
N ALA A 555 -22.83 -31.13 -64.29
CA ALA A 555 -21.74 -30.24 -63.92
C ALA A 555 -21.24 -30.49 -62.47
N LEU A 556 -22.17 -30.77 -61.55
CA LEU A 556 -21.81 -31.12 -60.18
C LEU A 556 -21.09 -32.49 -60.08
N TYR A 557 -21.46 -33.46 -60.91
CA TYR A 557 -20.74 -34.74 -60.98
C TYR A 557 -19.33 -34.57 -61.54
N GLU A 558 -19.14 -33.76 -62.54
CA GLU A 558 -17.81 -33.42 -63.08
C GLU A 558 -16.95 -32.76 -62.01
N LYS A 559 -17.51 -31.76 -61.32
CA LYS A 559 -16.84 -31.08 -60.19
C LYS A 559 -16.47 -32.04 -59.07
N ALA A 560 -17.35 -32.94 -58.69
CA ALA A 560 -17.08 -33.94 -57.67
C ALA A 560 -15.97 -34.93 -58.07
N TYR A 561 -15.97 -35.33 -59.35
CA TYR A 561 -14.95 -36.23 -59.92
C TYR A 561 -13.57 -35.55 -60.01
N SER A 562 -13.51 -34.32 -60.41
CA SER A 562 -12.25 -33.56 -60.49
C SER A 562 -11.59 -33.36 -59.14
N LEU A 563 -12.39 -33.20 -58.08
CA LEU A 563 -11.90 -33.01 -56.73
C LEU A 563 -11.47 -34.32 -56.04
N PHE A 564 -12.00 -35.47 -56.46
CA PHE A 564 -11.70 -36.76 -55.82
C PHE A 564 -11.53 -37.86 -56.88
N PHE A 565 -10.28 -38.03 -57.38
CA PHE A 565 -9.87 -38.93 -58.48
C PHE A 565 -10.29 -40.39 -58.36
N ARG A 566 -11.00 -40.85 -57.31
CA ARG A 566 -11.33 -42.23 -57.00
C ARG A 566 -12.76 -42.48 -56.47
N ASP A 567 -13.73 -41.54 -56.68
CA ASP A 567 -15.13 -41.93 -56.33
C ASP A 567 -15.73 -42.73 -57.54
N PRO A 568 -15.86 -44.06 -57.41
CA PRO A 568 -16.37 -44.86 -58.50
C PRO A 568 -17.81 -44.54 -58.88
N ARG A 569 -18.57 -43.90 -57.97
CA ARG A 569 -19.98 -43.52 -58.17
C ARG A 569 -20.08 -42.32 -59.13
N ALA A 570 -19.26 -41.26 -58.88
CA ALA A 570 -19.22 -40.10 -59.75
C ALA A 570 -18.68 -40.49 -61.13
N LYS A 571 -17.65 -41.37 -61.22
CA LYS A 571 -17.10 -41.92 -62.44
C LYS A 571 -18.14 -42.68 -63.25
N TYR A 572 -18.89 -43.57 -62.61
CA TYR A 572 -19.95 -44.36 -63.24
C TYR A 572 -21.08 -43.47 -63.82
N LYS A 573 -21.59 -42.53 -62.99
CA LYS A 573 -22.61 -41.58 -63.44
C LYS A 573 -22.16 -40.73 -64.63
N LEU A 574 -20.94 -40.24 -64.59
CA LEU A 574 -20.35 -39.48 -65.69
C LEU A 574 -20.21 -40.33 -66.97
N LYS A 575 -19.82 -41.60 -66.86
CA LYS A 575 -19.73 -42.52 -67.97
C LYS A 575 -21.10 -42.77 -68.58
N VAL A 576 -22.11 -43.02 -67.78
CA VAL A 576 -23.50 -43.25 -68.23
C VAL A 576 -24.08 -41.99 -68.90
N LEU A 577 -23.88 -40.82 -68.30
CA LEU A 577 -24.37 -39.56 -68.86
C LEU A 577 -23.65 -39.14 -70.14
N LYS A 578 -22.35 -39.43 -70.31
CA LYS A 578 -21.64 -39.23 -71.53
C LYS A 578 -22.15 -40.18 -72.66
N MET A 579 -22.44 -41.43 -72.31
CA MET A 579 -23.06 -42.38 -73.28
C MET A 579 -24.49 -41.89 -73.68
N LEU A 580 -25.29 -41.34 -72.77
CA LEU A 580 -26.60 -40.80 -73.08
C LEU A 580 -26.56 -39.51 -73.96
N LYS A 581 -25.49 -38.73 -73.88
CA LYS A 581 -25.27 -37.55 -74.73
C LYS A 581 -24.75 -37.95 -76.15
N SER A 582 -24.04 -39.06 -76.27
CA SER A 582 -23.55 -39.57 -77.60
C SER A 582 -24.63 -40.32 -78.38
N VAL A 583 -25.79 -40.57 -77.80
CA VAL A 583 -26.96 -41.24 -78.44
C VAL A 583 -27.99 -40.22 -78.91
N LYS A 584 -27.82 -38.90 -78.56
CA LYS A 584 -28.57 -37.81 -79.15
C LYS A 584 -27.72 -37.18 -80.29
#